data_c31191e84023b00e68bde8c9dfdcc1eb
#
_entry.id   c31191e84023b00e68bde8c9dfdcc1eb
#
_cell.length_a   1.000
_cell.length_b   1.000
_cell.length_c   1.000
_cell.angle_alpha   90.00
_cell.angle_beta   90.00
_cell.angle_gamma   90.00
#
_symmetry.space_group_name_H-M   'P 1'
#
loop_
_entity.id
_entity.type
_entity.pdbx_description
1 polymer ?
#
loop_
_entity_poly.entity_id
_entity_poly.type
_entity_poly.pdbx_seq_one_letter_code
_entity_poly.pdbx_strand_id
1 'polypeptide(L)'
;MKRVKIKNEQIAELSGAPKYEFPKYTTQVINLANQDAGGTRPAVVGQMSELIQEFDGQTVQEWMEWYSKRYPDAIERATDKIYDMLLNIREAAALIDKQMVEDWVKDLVYTKTYVGLKVQSAIVSYIGQYLGLPYKLAGVTQEALGIDGFIGGKPISIKPITYKIEGNRLMEQIDAPIVYYEKKQDGINVEFDPADFLPNKEQSLF
;
A
#
# COMPACT_ATOMS: atom_id res chain seq x y z
N MET A 1 -37.26 -5.37 8.93
CA MET A 1 -36.15 -4.52 9.45
C MET A 1 -36.24 -3.13 8.82
N LYS A 2 -36.17 -2.06 9.62
CA LYS A 2 -36.14 -0.68 9.12
C LYS A 2 -34.68 -0.23 9.02
N ARG A 3 -34.26 0.28 7.85
CA ARG A 3 -32.91 0.82 7.61
C ARG A 3 -32.99 2.34 7.65
N VAL A 4 -32.24 2.96 8.56
CA VAL A 4 -32.19 4.43 8.72
C VAL A 4 -30.75 4.87 8.52
N LYS A 5 -30.52 5.97 7.79
CA LYS A 5 -29.21 6.61 7.63
C LYS A 5 -29.16 7.85 8.51
N ILE A 6 -28.25 7.88 9.47
CA ILE A 6 -27.95 9.08 10.27
C ILE A 6 -26.75 9.76 9.62
N LYS A 7 -26.85 11.05 9.33
CA LYS A 7 -25.74 11.83 8.75
C LYS A 7 -24.72 12.20 9.83
N ASN A 8 -23.44 12.36 9.44
CA ASN A 8 -22.36 12.75 10.37
C ASN A 8 -22.67 14.08 11.09
N GLU A 9 -23.30 15.04 10.40
CA GLU A 9 -23.74 16.31 10.99
C GLU A 9 -24.74 16.09 12.14
N GLN A 10 -25.68 15.16 11.97
CA GLN A 10 -26.65 14.83 13.03
C GLN A 10 -25.99 14.10 14.20
N ILE A 11 -24.97 13.27 13.93
CA ILE A 11 -24.18 12.61 15.00
C ILE A 11 -23.40 13.66 15.79
N ALA A 12 -22.75 14.61 15.13
CA ALA A 12 -22.01 15.70 15.76
C ALA A 12 -22.93 16.59 16.61
N GLU A 13 -24.10 16.94 16.09
CA GLU A 13 -25.10 17.72 16.78
C GLU A 13 -25.62 17.01 18.04
N LEU A 14 -25.93 15.73 17.94
CA LEU A 14 -26.40 14.90 19.07
C LEU A 14 -25.29 14.67 20.14
N SER A 15 -24.03 14.68 19.74
CA SER A 15 -22.87 14.54 20.66
C SER A 15 -22.42 15.86 21.28
N GLY A 16 -22.99 17.01 20.90
CA GLY A 16 -22.54 18.33 21.35
C GLY A 16 -21.15 18.73 20.84
N ALA A 17 -20.67 18.11 19.76
CA ALA A 17 -19.36 18.39 19.22
C ALA A 17 -19.28 19.81 18.61
N PRO A 18 -18.17 20.55 18.79
CA PRO A 18 -17.97 21.84 18.14
C PRO A 18 -17.95 21.69 16.63
N LYS A 19 -18.57 22.64 15.92
CA LYS A 19 -18.61 22.66 14.46
C LYS A 19 -17.43 23.45 13.92
N TYR A 20 -16.61 22.80 13.07
CA TYR A 20 -15.52 23.46 12.34
C TYR A 20 -15.89 23.56 10.86
N GLU A 21 -15.73 24.75 10.29
CA GLU A 21 -15.98 25.02 8.87
C GLU A 21 -14.68 25.27 8.15
N PHE A 22 -14.48 24.58 7.03
CA PHE A 22 -13.28 24.69 6.23
C PHE A 22 -13.64 25.08 4.79
N PRO A 23 -12.90 25.99 4.14
CA PRO A 23 -13.06 26.29 2.72
C PRO A 23 -12.90 25.03 1.86
N LYS A 24 -13.50 25.07 0.65
CA LYS A 24 -13.43 23.97 -0.30
C LYS A 24 -11.98 23.56 -0.59
N TYR A 25 -11.71 22.26 -0.59
CA TYR A 25 -10.41 21.60 -0.80
C TYR A 25 -9.38 21.73 0.33
N THR A 26 -9.55 22.61 1.32
CA THR A 26 -8.53 22.79 2.39
C THR A 26 -8.34 21.54 3.23
N THR A 27 -9.43 20.83 3.56
CA THR A 27 -9.34 19.57 4.33
C THR A 27 -8.60 18.48 3.59
N GLN A 28 -8.74 18.36 2.26
CA GLN A 28 -8.00 17.40 1.44
C GLN A 28 -6.48 17.69 1.48
N VAL A 29 -6.12 18.96 1.36
CA VAL A 29 -4.70 19.39 1.39
C VAL A 29 -4.12 19.20 2.80
N ILE A 30 -4.86 19.57 3.86
CA ILE A 30 -4.44 19.33 5.25
C ILE A 30 -4.28 17.84 5.54
N ASN A 31 -5.18 16.99 5.04
CA ASN A 31 -5.07 15.54 5.19
C ASN A 31 -3.83 14.98 4.49
N LEU A 32 -3.50 15.45 3.28
CA LEU A 32 -2.27 15.09 2.60
C LEU A 32 -1.05 15.48 3.43
N ALA A 33 -0.99 16.73 3.90
CA ALA A 33 0.08 17.21 4.76
C ALA A 33 0.21 16.38 6.05
N ASN A 34 -0.91 16.02 6.67
CA ASN A 34 -0.92 15.18 7.87
C ASN A 34 -0.40 13.75 7.60
N GLN A 35 -0.76 13.15 6.46
CA GLN A 35 -0.27 11.81 6.09
C GLN A 35 1.26 11.80 5.96
N ASP A 36 1.83 12.80 5.29
CA ASP A 36 3.27 12.91 5.06
C ASP A 36 4.02 13.30 6.34
N ALA A 37 3.53 14.27 7.11
CA ALA A 37 4.13 14.70 8.37
C ALA A 37 3.94 13.69 9.51
N GLY A 38 2.93 12.84 9.44
CA GLY A 38 2.54 11.98 10.55
C GLY A 38 2.12 12.74 11.80
N GLY A 39 1.50 13.92 11.62
CA GLY A 39 1.14 14.83 12.71
C GLY A 39 0.17 14.24 13.72
N THR A 40 -0.78 13.43 13.27
CA THR A 40 -1.75 12.74 14.14
C THR A 40 -1.40 11.27 14.41
N ARG A 41 -0.14 10.86 14.26
CA ARG A 41 0.29 9.51 14.64
C ARG A 41 0.29 9.32 16.16
N PRO A 42 0.15 8.07 16.66
CA PRO A 42 0.12 7.78 18.11
C PRO A 42 1.29 8.36 18.90
N ALA A 43 2.49 8.43 18.30
CA ALA A 43 3.66 9.03 18.92
C ALA A 43 3.52 10.55 19.19
N VAL A 44 2.60 11.24 18.53
CA VAL A 44 2.36 12.70 18.69
C VAL A 44 1.13 12.97 19.54
N VAL A 45 0.00 12.32 19.23
CA VAL A 45 -1.30 12.61 19.85
C VAL A 45 -1.81 11.48 20.77
N GLY A 46 -1.05 10.38 20.93
CA GLY A 46 -1.53 9.19 21.62
C GLY A 46 -2.39 8.27 20.75
N GLN A 47 -2.62 7.06 21.20
CA GLN A 47 -3.45 6.07 20.50
C GLN A 47 -4.93 6.35 20.78
N MET A 48 -5.61 7.07 19.87
CA MET A 48 -6.99 7.54 20.05
C MET A 48 -7.99 6.41 20.36
N SER A 49 -7.81 5.23 19.74
CA SER A 49 -8.67 4.06 19.98
C SER A 49 -8.55 3.48 21.38
N GLU A 50 -7.42 3.68 22.05
CA GLU A 50 -7.19 3.26 23.44
C GLU A 50 -7.66 4.37 24.38
N LEU A 51 -7.27 5.62 24.12
CA LEU A 51 -7.60 6.76 24.96
C LEU A 51 -9.11 6.97 25.12
N ILE A 52 -9.89 6.75 24.07
CA ILE A 52 -11.35 6.87 24.15
C ILE A 52 -11.97 5.78 25.02
N GLN A 53 -11.33 4.62 25.18
CA GLN A 53 -11.77 3.55 26.05
C GLN A 53 -11.40 3.79 27.54
N GLU A 54 -10.34 4.56 27.78
CA GLU A 54 -9.91 4.98 29.13
C GLU A 54 -10.75 6.16 29.66
N PHE A 55 -11.54 6.79 28.80
CA PHE A 55 -12.32 7.96 29.16
C PHE A 55 -13.70 7.58 29.71
N ASP A 56 -13.98 7.94 30.97
CA ASP A 56 -15.24 7.63 31.66
C ASP A 56 -16.29 8.75 31.56
N GLY A 57 -15.97 9.87 30.91
CA GLY A 57 -16.92 10.99 30.74
C GLY A 57 -17.98 10.73 29.67
N GLN A 58 -18.94 11.64 29.57
CA GLN A 58 -20.10 11.50 28.67
C GLN A 58 -20.19 12.60 27.60
N THR A 59 -19.46 13.68 27.77
CA THR A 59 -19.55 14.83 26.88
C THR A 59 -18.23 15.11 26.15
N VAL A 60 -18.32 15.75 24.98
CA VAL A 60 -17.13 16.18 24.22
C VAL A 60 -16.30 17.18 25.01
N GLN A 61 -16.95 18.05 25.81
CA GLN A 61 -16.25 19.01 26.64
C GLN A 61 -15.36 18.33 27.70
N GLU A 62 -15.92 17.33 28.41
CA GLU A 62 -15.16 16.52 29.38
C GLU A 62 -14.01 15.76 28.70
N TRP A 63 -14.24 15.23 27.48
CA TRP A 63 -13.18 14.60 26.68
C TRP A 63 -12.04 15.58 26.37
N MET A 64 -12.36 16.79 25.90
CA MET A 64 -11.37 17.80 25.58
C MET A 64 -10.53 18.20 26.80
N GLU A 65 -11.15 18.37 27.97
CA GLU A 65 -10.47 18.70 29.22
C GLU A 65 -9.60 17.56 29.73
N TRP A 66 -10.12 16.31 29.71
CA TRP A 66 -9.39 15.11 30.11
C TRP A 66 -8.16 14.89 29.20
N TYR A 67 -8.36 14.99 27.89
CA TYR A 67 -7.29 14.81 26.90
C TYR A 67 -6.21 15.90 27.04
N SER A 68 -6.60 17.16 27.15
CA SER A 68 -5.65 18.29 27.26
C SER A 68 -4.82 18.23 28.54
N LYS A 69 -5.36 17.71 29.64
CA LYS A 69 -4.58 17.50 30.88
C LYS A 69 -3.53 16.40 30.71
N ARG A 70 -3.84 15.36 29.95
CA ARG A 70 -2.95 14.21 29.74
C ARG A 70 -1.90 14.45 28.65
N TYR A 71 -2.26 15.24 27.65
CA TYR A 71 -1.45 15.55 26.46
C TYR A 71 -1.49 17.07 26.18
N PRO A 72 -0.93 17.92 27.07
CA PRO A 72 -1.09 19.36 26.98
C PRO A 72 -0.58 19.97 25.66
N ASP A 73 0.54 19.45 25.12
CA ASP A 73 1.19 20.01 23.93
C ASP A 73 0.87 19.23 22.64
N ALA A 74 0.01 18.20 22.71
CA ALA A 74 -0.19 17.27 21.59
C ALA A 74 -0.82 17.95 20.37
N ILE A 75 -1.80 18.81 20.60
CA ILE A 75 -2.49 19.55 19.52
C ILE A 75 -1.52 20.55 18.87
N GLU A 76 -0.76 21.28 19.67
CA GLU A 76 0.25 22.23 19.17
C GLU A 76 1.32 21.53 18.33
N ARG A 77 1.94 20.47 18.85
CA ARG A 77 2.94 19.67 18.12
C ARG A 77 2.40 19.05 16.84
N ALA A 78 1.16 18.56 16.85
CA ALA A 78 0.52 18.04 15.66
C ALA A 78 0.27 19.14 14.63
N THR A 79 -0.19 20.29 15.08
CA THR A 79 -0.44 21.46 14.24
C THR A 79 0.83 21.94 13.57
N ASP A 80 1.93 22.11 14.33
CA ASP A 80 3.22 22.58 13.79
C ASP A 80 3.74 21.63 12.73
N LYS A 81 3.76 20.31 12.99
CA LYS A 81 4.18 19.30 12.03
C LYS A 81 3.38 19.34 10.73
N ILE A 82 2.07 19.44 10.84
CA ILE A 82 1.17 19.48 9.69
C ILE A 82 1.36 20.80 8.93
N TYR A 83 1.50 21.89 9.64
CA TYR A 83 1.66 23.21 9.03
C TYR A 83 3.00 23.35 8.27
N ASP A 84 4.10 22.87 8.84
CA ASP A 84 5.40 22.84 8.16
C ASP A 84 5.34 22.03 6.86
N MET A 85 4.68 20.85 6.89
CA MET A 85 4.47 20.08 5.68
C MET A 85 3.54 20.78 4.68
N LEU A 86 2.54 21.51 5.16
CA LEU A 86 1.67 22.31 4.31
C LEU A 86 2.44 23.44 3.58
N LEU A 87 3.44 24.04 4.21
CA LEU A 87 4.33 25.01 3.57
C LEU A 87 5.12 24.35 2.43
N ASN A 88 5.68 23.16 2.66
CA ASN A 88 6.39 22.38 1.63
C ASN A 88 5.47 22.01 0.46
N ILE A 89 4.24 21.56 0.74
CA ILE A 89 3.25 21.26 -0.29
C ILE A 89 2.90 22.50 -1.11
N ARG A 90 2.78 23.66 -0.47
CA ARG A 90 2.51 24.93 -1.15
C ARG A 90 3.64 25.33 -2.11
N GLU A 91 4.88 25.16 -1.68
CA GLU A 91 6.06 25.42 -2.51
C GLU A 91 6.10 24.42 -3.69
N ALA A 92 5.92 23.14 -3.44
CA ALA A 92 5.86 22.13 -4.47
C ALA A 92 4.72 22.39 -5.49
N ALA A 93 3.54 22.76 -5.00
CA ALA A 93 2.40 23.08 -5.86
C ALA A 93 2.66 24.28 -6.80
N ALA A 94 3.48 25.25 -6.34
CA ALA A 94 3.87 26.40 -7.17
C ALA A 94 4.81 26.03 -8.33
N LEU A 95 5.50 24.88 -8.23
CA LEU A 95 6.39 24.38 -9.28
C LEU A 95 5.66 23.50 -10.33
N ILE A 96 4.44 23.06 -10.02
CA ILE A 96 3.68 22.18 -10.91
C ILE A 96 3.06 23.01 -12.05
N ASP A 97 3.55 22.79 -13.24
CA ASP A 97 2.98 23.32 -14.48
C ASP A 97 2.18 22.25 -15.26
N LYS A 98 1.56 22.69 -16.35
CA LYS A 98 0.76 21.78 -17.17
C LYS A 98 1.58 20.67 -17.84
N GLN A 99 2.84 20.99 -18.20
CA GLN A 99 3.74 20.01 -18.82
C GLN A 99 4.11 18.90 -17.81
N MET A 100 4.41 19.27 -16.58
CA MET A 100 4.69 18.29 -15.50
C MET A 100 3.50 17.36 -15.26
N VAL A 101 2.27 17.90 -15.25
CA VAL A 101 1.05 17.08 -15.14
C VAL A 101 0.90 16.14 -16.34
N GLU A 102 1.16 16.61 -17.56
CA GLU A 102 1.11 15.78 -18.76
C GLU A 102 2.14 14.64 -18.71
N ASP A 103 3.35 14.93 -18.29
CA ASP A 103 4.42 13.92 -18.18
C ASP A 103 4.11 12.89 -17.08
N TRP A 104 3.53 13.31 -15.95
CA TRP A 104 3.05 12.40 -14.92
C TRP A 104 1.93 11.48 -15.45
N VAL A 105 0.98 12.01 -16.22
CA VAL A 105 -0.10 11.21 -16.83
C VAL A 105 0.48 10.22 -17.86
N LYS A 106 1.44 10.62 -18.67
CA LYS A 106 2.14 9.72 -19.62
C LYS A 106 2.87 8.60 -18.90
N ASP A 107 3.60 8.93 -17.81
CA ASP A 107 4.27 7.92 -17.00
C ASP A 107 3.27 6.91 -16.41
N LEU A 108 2.15 7.39 -15.87
CA LEU A 108 1.12 6.52 -15.32
C LEU A 108 0.50 5.61 -16.39
N VAL A 109 0.04 6.21 -17.50
CA VAL A 109 -0.74 5.51 -18.54
C VAL A 109 0.14 4.62 -19.42
N TYR A 110 1.29 5.12 -19.85
CA TYR A 110 2.15 4.37 -20.77
C TYR A 110 3.16 3.50 -20.02
N THR A 111 3.96 4.09 -19.15
CA THR A 111 5.10 3.39 -18.52
C THR A 111 4.63 2.43 -17.44
N LYS A 112 3.96 2.93 -16.40
CA LYS A 112 3.58 2.11 -15.24
C LYS A 112 2.55 1.05 -15.60
N THR A 113 1.60 1.35 -16.48
CA THR A 113 0.63 0.36 -16.95
C THR A 113 1.32 -0.74 -17.75
N TYR A 114 2.19 -0.37 -18.72
CA TYR A 114 2.93 -1.35 -19.52
C TYR A 114 3.86 -2.21 -18.65
N VAL A 115 4.64 -1.56 -17.76
CA VAL A 115 5.53 -2.27 -16.83
C VAL A 115 4.72 -3.20 -15.92
N GLY A 116 3.55 -2.74 -15.44
CA GLY A 116 2.66 -3.56 -14.63
C GLY A 116 2.21 -4.84 -15.34
N LEU A 117 1.90 -4.76 -16.64
CA LEU A 117 1.52 -5.92 -17.47
C LEU A 117 2.72 -6.83 -17.79
N LYS A 118 3.95 -6.33 -17.66
CA LYS A 118 5.18 -7.06 -18.01
C LYS A 118 5.95 -7.62 -16.80
N VAL A 119 5.44 -7.41 -15.58
CA VAL A 119 6.12 -7.87 -14.36
C VAL A 119 6.45 -9.36 -14.41
N GLN A 120 5.48 -10.21 -14.78
CA GLN A 120 5.70 -11.65 -14.85
C GLN A 120 6.77 -12.00 -15.89
N SER A 121 6.69 -11.41 -17.09
CA SER A 121 7.69 -11.65 -18.13
C SER A 121 9.08 -11.18 -17.74
N ALA A 122 9.19 -10.06 -17.05
CA ALA A 122 10.45 -9.55 -16.54
C ALA A 122 11.06 -10.49 -15.49
N ILE A 123 10.25 -11.02 -14.57
CA ILE A 123 10.69 -11.98 -13.55
C ILE A 123 11.20 -13.27 -14.20
N VAL A 124 10.44 -13.86 -15.15
CA VAL A 124 10.86 -15.07 -15.88
C VAL A 124 12.22 -14.85 -16.58
N SER A 125 12.36 -13.73 -17.30
CA SER A 125 13.57 -13.38 -18.01
C SER A 125 14.75 -13.17 -17.05
N TYR A 126 14.54 -12.45 -15.96
CA TYR A 126 15.58 -12.17 -14.97
C TYR A 126 16.10 -13.44 -14.30
N ILE A 127 15.22 -14.34 -13.85
CA ILE A 127 15.62 -15.59 -13.19
C ILE A 127 16.34 -16.50 -14.19
N GLY A 128 15.85 -16.62 -15.43
CA GLY A 128 16.50 -17.39 -16.46
C GLY A 128 17.91 -16.90 -16.74
N GLN A 129 18.11 -15.59 -16.88
CA GLN A 129 19.42 -14.97 -17.07
C GLN A 129 20.33 -15.16 -15.85
N TYR A 130 19.81 -14.96 -14.64
CA TYR A 130 20.55 -15.12 -13.39
C TYR A 130 21.08 -16.55 -13.20
N LEU A 131 20.27 -17.56 -13.58
CA LEU A 131 20.65 -18.97 -13.47
C LEU A 131 21.42 -19.48 -14.71
N GLY A 132 21.54 -18.69 -15.78
CA GLY A 132 22.14 -19.12 -17.05
C GLY A 132 21.32 -20.21 -17.75
N LEU A 133 20.00 -20.27 -17.51
CA LEU A 133 19.11 -21.28 -18.06
C LEU A 133 18.21 -20.71 -19.17
N PRO A 134 17.83 -21.52 -20.18
CA PRO A 134 16.87 -21.10 -21.18
C PRO A 134 15.51 -20.81 -20.50
N TYR A 135 14.84 -19.77 -20.96
CA TYR A 135 13.54 -19.37 -20.43
C TYR A 135 12.57 -19.01 -21.54
N LYS A 136 11.28 -19.17 -21.26
CA LYS A 136 10.18 -18.74 -22.13
C LYS A 136 8.95 -18.41 -21.30
N LEU A 137 8.10 -17.52 -21.84
CA LEU A 137 6.79 -17.22 -21.25
C LEU A 137 5.80 -18.35 -21.51
N ALA A 138 4.82 -18.49 -20.64
CA ALA A 138 3.68 -19.37 -20.86
C ALA A 138 2.79 -18.82 -21.99
N GLY A 139 2.09 -19.70 -22.66
CA GLY A 139 1.00 -19.33 -23.57
C GLY A 139 -0.34 -19.35 -22.82
N VAL A 140 -1.39 -18.85 -23.49
CA VAL A 140 -2.73 -18.65 -22.90
C VAL A 140 -3.28 -19.90 -22.19
N THR A 141 -3.08 -21.09 -22.77
CA THR A 141 -3.53 -22.36 -22.18
C THR A 141 -2.81 -22.71 -20.88
N GLN A 142 -1.53 -22.36 -20.79
CA GLN A 142 -0.69 -22.62 -19.63
C GLN A 142 -0.94 -21.60 -18.53
N GLU A 143 -1.17 -20.34 -18.90
CA GLU A 143 -1.60 -19.28 -17.97
C GLU A 143 -2.93 -19.62 -17.29
N ALA A 144 -3.85 -20.25 -18.01
CA ALA A 144 -5.11 -20.74 -17.45
C ALA A 144 -4.92 -21.85 -16.39
N LEU A 145 -3.76 -22.51 -16.37
CA LEU A 145 -3.36 -23.51 -15.37
C LEU A 145 -2.46 -22.92 -14.27
N GLY A 146 -2.34 -21.59 -14.21
CA GLY A 146 -1.51 -20.89 -13.22
C GLY A 146 -0.01 -20.93 -13.51
N ILE A 147 0.40 -21.30 -14.74
CA ILE A 147 1.82 -21.30 -15.17
C ILE A 147 2.11 -20.01 -15.90
N ASP A 148 3.06 -19.23 -15.40
CA ASP A 148 3.44 -17.93 -15.95
C ASP A 148 4.65 -18.02 -16.91
N GLY A 149 5.44 -19.09 -16.83
CA GLY A 149 6.58 -19.30 -17.70
C GLY A 149 7.33 -20.61 -17.43
N PHE A 150 8.48 -20.74 -18.10
CA PHE A 150 9.36 -21.90 -17.97
C PHE A 150 10.81 -21.43 -17.84
N ILE A 151 11.58 -22.06 -16.95
CA ILE A 151 13.00 -21.84 -16.74
C ILE A 151 13.70 -23.20 -16.72
N GLY A 152 14.72 -23.41 -17.58
CA GLY A 152 15.35 -24.72 -17.73
C GLY A 152 14.37 -25.84 -18.15
N GLY A 153 13.26 -25.49 -18.80
CA GLY A 153 12.18 -26.41 -19.17
C GLY A 153 11.16 -26.70 -18.05
N LYS A 154 11.41 -26.31 -16.81
CA LYS A 154 10.48 -26.48 -15.68
C LYS A 154 9.45 -25.34 -15.65
N PRO A 155 8.15 -25.61 -15.42
CA PRO A 155 7.12 -24.57 -15.28
C PRO A 155 7.34 -23.76 -14.00
N ILE A 156 6.89 -22.51 -14.00
CA ILE A 156 6.87 -21.64 -12.82
C ILE A 156 5.53 -20.89 -12.72
N SER A 157 5.11 -20.61 -11.48
CA SER A 157 4.01 -19.71 -11.17
C SER A 157 4.53 -18.48 -10.41
N ILE A 158 4.05 -17.29 -10.76
CA ILE A 158 4.49 -16.04 -10.16
C ILE A 158 3.34 -15.42 -9.37
N LYS A 159 3.51 -15.25 -8.08
CA LYS A 159 2.48 -14.74 -7.18
C LYS A 159 3.00 -13.59 -6.34
N PRO A 160 2.16 -12.61 -5.96
CA PRO A 160 2.55 -11.59 -4.99
C PRO A 160 2.84 -12.22 -3.62
N ILE A 161 3.71 -11.58 -2.83
CA ILE A 161 4.08 -12.07 -1.48
C ILE A 161 2.88 -12.23 -0.55
N THR A 162 1.81 -11.44 -0.76
CA THR A 162 0.55 -11.56 -0.02
C THR A 162 -0.11 -12.93 -0.17
N TYR A 163 0.09 -13.59 -1.30
CA TYR A 163 -0.39 -14.96 -1.54
C TYR A 163 0.21 -15.98 -0.54
N LYS A 164 1.45 -15.75 -0.10
CA LYS A 164 2.13 -16.54 0.92
C LYS A 164 1.50 -16.36 2.32
N ILE A 165 1.00 -15.16 2.60
CA ILE A 165 0.41 -14.77 3.89
C ILE A 165 -1.06 -15.22 3.98
N GLU A 166 -1.81 -15.13 2.89
CA GLU A 166 -3.20 -15.56 2.78
C GLU A 166 -3.35 -17.09 2.75
N GLY A 167 -2.25 -17.80 2.90
CA GLY A 167 -2.04 -19.22 2.80
C GLY A 167 -3.25 -20.08 3.10
N ASN A 168 -3.66 -20.91 2.14
CA ASN A 168 -4.65 -21.98 2.22
C ASN A 168 -6.15 -21.64 2.05
N ARG A 169 -6.56 -20.41 1.75
CA ARG A 169 -7.99 -20.14 1.53
C ARG A 169 -8.50 -20.39 0.12
N LEU A 170 -7.63 -20.41 -0.88
CA LEU A 170 -7.95 -20.77 -2.26
C LEU A 170 -6.89 -21.77 -2.75
N MET A 171 -7.14 -23.05 -2.60
CA MET A 171 -6.29 -24.11 -3.13
C MET A 171 -6.43 -24.17 -4.67
N GLU A 172 -5.79 -23.25 -5.39
CA GLU A 172 -5.35 -23.58 -6.73
C GLU A 172 -4.23 -24.62 -6.56
N GLN A 173 -4.46 -25.85 -7.01
CA GLN A 173 -3.39 -26.85 -7.13
C GLN A 173 -2.47 -26.42 -8.28
N ILE A 174 -1.49 -25.61 -7.94
CA ILE A 174 -0.45 -25.18 -8.88
C ILE A 174 0.66 -26.24 -8.79
N ASP A 175 0.77 -27.06 -9.83
CA ASP A 175 1.82 -28.07 -9.94
C ASP A 175 3.09 -27.46 -10.57
N ALA A 176 3.60 -26.40 -9.94
CA ALA A 176 4.82 -25.69 -10.35
C ALA A 176 5.44 -24.94 -9.15
N PRO A 177 6.77 -24.79 -9.11
CA PRO A 177 7.43 -23.91 -8.17
C PRO A 177 6.85 -22.51 -8.20
N ILE A 178 6.63 -21.93 -7.01
CA ILE A 178 6.07 -20.58 -6.89
C ILE A 178 7.20 -19.59 -6.64
N VAL A 179 7.28 -18.61 -7.52
CA VAL A 179 8.14 -17.43 -7.38
C VAL A 179 7.29 -16.31 -6.77
N TYR A 180 7.73 -15.78 -5.65
CA TYR A 180 7.03 -14.68 -5.00
C TYR A 180 7.65 -13.34 -5.38
N TYR A 181 6.80 -12.31 -5.54
CA TYR A 181 7.28 -10.96 -5.75
C TYR A 181 6.60 -9.94 -4.83
N GLU A 182 7.33 -8.89 -4.51
CA GLU A 182 6.84 -7.74 -3.76
C GLU A 182 7.24 -6.45 -4.50
N LYS A 183 6.24 -5.63 -4.85
CA LYS A 183 6.51 -4.31 -5.44
C LYS A 183 6.98 -3.35 -4.36
N LYS A 184 8.10 -2.67 -4.61
CA LYS A 184 8.64 -1.57 -3.82
C LYS A 184 8.57 -0.28 -4.63
N GLN A 185 8.88 0.85 -3.98
CA GLN A 185 8.83 2.16 -4.63
C GLN A 185 9.82 2.28 -5.80
N ASP A 186 10.98 1.65 -5.68
CA ASP A 186 12.11 1.70 -6.60
C ASP A 186 12.32 0.41 -7.42
N GLY A 187 11.45 -0.62 -7.26
CA GLY A 187 11.62 -1.87 -7.98
C GLY A 187 10.74 -3.01 -7.52
N ILE A 188 11.21 -4.22 -7.73
CA ILE A 188 10.52 -5.47 -7.37
C ILE A 188 11.49 -6.38 -6.66
N ASN A 189 11.16 -6.80 -5.44
CA ASN A 189 11.83 -7.91 -4.78
C ASN A 189 11.28 -9.23 -5.31
N VAL A 190 12.14 -10.18 -5.64
CA VAL A 190 11.75 -11.52 -6.11
C VAL A 190 12.37 -12.56 -5.20
N GLU A 191 11.55 -13.49 -4.72
CA GLU A 191 11.96 -14.60 -3.85
C GLU A 191 11.72 -15.93 -4.57
N PHE A 192 12.76 -16.73 -4.76
CA PHE A 192 12.71 -18.05 -5.41
C PHE A 192 13.82 -18.95 -4.88
N ASP A 193 13.66 -20.27 -4.99
CA ASP A 193 14.72 -21.23 -4.68
C ASP A 193 15.43 -21.66 -5.98
N PRO A 194 16.72 -21.37 -6.15
CA PRO A 194 17.48 -21.85 -7.32
C PRO A 194 17.47 -23.37 -7.50
N ALA A 195 17.34 -24.15 -6.42
CA ALA A 195 17.29 -25.60 -6.48
C ALA A 195 16.09 -26.14 -7.26
N ASP A 196 15.00 -25.38 -7.29
CA ASP A 196 13.78 -25.75 -8.04
C ASP A 196 14.06 -25.83 -9.57
N PHE A 197 15.08 -25.13 -10.06
CA PHE A 197 15.37 -24.97 -11.49
C PHE A 197 16.59 -25.76 -11.95
N LEU A 198 17.49 -26.09 -11.04
CA LEU A 198 18.69 -26.83 -11.38
C LEU A 198 18.38 -28.32 -11.59
N PRO A 199 19.14 -29.03 -12.47
CA PRO A 199 19.00 -30.48 -12.60
C PRO A 199 19.36 -31.16 -11.27
N ASN A 200 18.57 -32.16 -10.86
CA ASN A 200 18.92 -32.98 -9.70
C ASN A 200 20.30 -33.63 -9.93
N LYS A 201 21.23 -33.42 -9.02
CA LYS A 201 22.59 -33.99 -9.08
C LYS A 201 22.61 -35.51 -9.08
N GLU A 202 21.50 -36.20 -8.87
CA GLU A 202 21.42 -37.66 -8.80
C GLU A 202 21.24 -38.36 -10.15
N GLN A 203 21.01 -37.63 -11.26
CA GLN A 203 20.87 -38.24 -12.60
C GLN A 203 22.14 -38.19 -13.46
N SER A 204 23.28 -37.81 -12.91
CA SER A 204 24.58 -37.73 -13.63
C SER A 204 25.58 -38.86 -13.30
N LEU A 205 25.11 -40.02 -12.88
CA LEU A 205 25.96 -41.19 -12.58
C LEU A 205 25.50 -42.44 -13.37
N PHE A 206 25.26 -42.27 -14.68
CA PHE A 206 25.26 -43.43 -15.58
C PHE A 206 25.72 -43.01 -16.97
#